data_a853e190bbeaec301d23951357033972
#
_entry.id   a853e190bbeaec301d23951357033972
#
_cell.length_a   1.000
_cell.length_b   1.000
_cell.length_c   1.000
_cell.angle_alpha   90.00
_cell.angle_beta   90.00
_cell.angle_gamma   90.00
#
_symmetry.space_group_name_H-M   'P 1'
#
loop_
_entity.id
_entity.type
_entity.pdbx_description
1 polymer ?
#
loop_
_entity_poly.entity_id
_entity_poly.type
_entity_poly.pdbx_seq_one_letter_code
_entity_poly.pdbx_strand_id
1 'polypeptide(L)'
;MNIEELPKRLEAEACNPSLYSIGKRDPGGAFCLVYENGMWRIFYSERGLDDKPLYEGEREADACAFFFEFMTQRILHKHLVGYFISEENAEALAKQLEQHGVATHRNDIPYRGWEDPRFRVFVTGKDVFKVRALLGKLPIRDH
;
A
#
# COMPACT_ATOMS: atom_id res chain seq x y z
N MET A 1 10.60 -6.41 -18.41
CA MET A 1 9.31 -6.05 -17.80
C MET A 1 8.75 -4.83 -18.53
N ASN A 2 7.49 -4.87 -18.83
CA ASN A 2 6.80 -3.76 -19.49
C ASN A 2 5.63 -3.24 -18.63
N ILE A 3 4.96 -2.18 -19.08
CA ILE A 3 3.87 -1.57 -18.31
C ILE A 3 2.65 -2.46 -18.19
N GLU A 4 2.51 -3.49 -19.01
CA GLU A 4 1.39 -4.45 -18.87
C GLU A 4 1.67 -5.47 -17.77
N GLU A 5 2.91 -5.89 -17.62
CA GLU A 5 3.34 -6.84 -16.59
C GLU A 5 3.50 -6.19 -15.21
N LEU A 6 3.90 -4.92 -15.20
CA LEU A 6 4.25 -4.22 -13.97
C LEU A 6 3.15 -4.23 -12.91
N PRO A 7 1.87 -3.92 -13.23
CA PRO A 7 0.81 -3.94 -12.21
C PRO A 7 0.65 -5.30 -11.54
N LYS A 8 0.74 -6.37 -12.31
CA LYS A 8 0.61 -7.73 -11.77
C LYS A 8 1.75 -8.07 -10.82
N ARG A 9 2.95 -7.61 -11.15
CA ARG A 9 4.12 -7.86 -10.31
C ARG A 9 4.07 -7.06 -9.02
N LEU A 10 3.57 -5.82 -9.08
CA LEU A 10 3.37 -5.00 -7.88
C LEU A 10 2.29 -5.61 -6.98
N GLU A 11 1.22 -6.12 -7.57
CA GLU A 11 0.16 -6.79 -6.83
C GLU A 11 0.69 -8.06 -6.13
N ALA A 12 1.54 -8.83 -6.80
CA ALA A 12 2.15 -10.02 -6.22
C ALA A 12 3.07 -9.70 -5.04
N GLU A 13 3.57 -8.47 -4.95
CA GLU A 13 4.38 -7.98 -3.84
C GLU A 13 3.53 -7.26 -2.78
N ALA A 14 2.21 -7.34 -2.89
CA ALA A 14 1.27 -6.70 -1.98
C ALA A 14 1.41 -5.17 -1.91
N CYS A 15 1.77 -4.54 -3.02
CA CYS A 15 1.78 -3.09 -3.10
C CYS A 15 0.36 -2.55 -3.11
N ASN A 16 0.13 -1.47 -2.35
CA ASN A 16 -1.19 -0.82 -2.31
C ASN A 16 -1.46 -0.07 -3.61
N PRO A 17 -2.53 -0.43 -4.35
CA PRO A 17 -2.83 0.23 -5.62
C PRO A 17 -3.12 1.74 -5.48
N SER A 18 -3.51 2.20 -4.30
CA SER A 18 -3.76 3.61 -4.04
C SER A 18 -2.49 4.45 -3.99
N LEU A 19 -1.32 3.83 -3.90
CA LEU A 19 -0.05 4.55 -3.78
C LEU A 19 0.68 4.72 -5.10
N TYR A 20 0.22 4.07 -6.17
CA TYR A 20 0.87 4.18 -7.47
C TYR A 20 -0.15 4.30 -8.61
N SER A 21 0.32 4.87 -9.73
CA SER A 21 -0.48 5.01 -10.94
C SER A 21 0.44 4.80 -12.15
N ILE A 22 0.03 3.91 -13.05
CA ILE A 22 0.82 3.57 -14.23
C ILE A 22 0.09 4.06 -15.47
N GLY A 23 0.78 4.89 -16.26
CA GLY A 23 0.26 5.43 -17.50
C GLY A 23 -0.43 6.77 -17.37
N LYS A 24 -0.80 7.18 -16.17
CA LYS A 24 -1.49 8.45 -15.93
C LYS A 24 -1.24 8.94 -14.50
N ARG A 25 -1.55 10.22 -14.27
CA ARG A 25 -1.51 10.82 -12.94
C ARG A 25 -2.79 10.49 -12.19
N ASP A 26 -2.69 10.41 -10.87
CA ASP A 26 -3.84 10.24 -9.98
C ASP A 26 -4.02 11.54 -9.18
N PRO A 27 -5.16 12.26 -9.35
CA PRO A 27 -5.38 13.50 -8.61
C PRO A 27 -5.36 13.35 -7.09
N GLY A 28 -5.66 12.16 -6.59
CA GLY A 28 -5.64 11.87 -5.16
C GLY A 28 -4.26 11.74 -4.55
N GLY A 29 -3.23 11.71 -5.39
CA GLY A 29 -1.84 11.57 -4.95
C GLY A 29 -1.32 10.16 -5.11
N ALA A 30 -0.24 10.01 -5.89
CA ALA A 30 0.41 8.71 -6.11
C ALA A 30 1.78 8.89 -6.73
N PHE A 31 2.61 7.86 -6.61
CA PHE A 31 3.80 7.72 -7.43
C PHE A 31 3.37 7.28 -8.82
N CYS A 32 3.76 8.04 -9.82
CA CYS A 32 3.30 7.85 -11.20
C CYS A 32 4.44 7.42 -12.10
N LEU A 33 4.14 6.49 -13.01
CA LEU A 33 5.03 6.13 -14.12
C LEU A 33 4.29 6.49 -15.40
N VAL A 34 4.79 7.49 -16.12
CA VAL A 34 4.17 7.98 -17.35
C VAL A 34 5.19 8.10 -18.47
N TYR A 35 4.71 7.99 -19.72
CA TYR A 35 5.50 8.26 -20.91
C TYR A 35 4.98 9.55 -21.52
N GLU A 36 5.82 10.57 -21.53
CA GLU A 36 5.47 11.86 -22.11
C GLU A 36 6.71 12.57 -22.65
N ASN A 37 6.54 13.31 -23.73
CA ASN A 37 7.63 14.05 -24.39
C ASN A 37 8.81 13.16 -24.74
N GLY A 38 8.54 11.89 -25.14
CA GLY A 38 9.58 10.95 -25.57
C GLY A 38 10.36 10.30 -24.42
N MET A 39 9.93 10.49 -23.18
CA MET A 39 10.64 10.00 -22.01
C MET A 39 9.70 9.28 -21.06
N TRP A 40 10.18 8.21 -20.46
CA TRP A 40 9.55 7.57 -19.31
C TRP A 40 9.95 8.35 -18.06
N ARG A 41 8.96 8.77 -17.27
CA ARG A 41 9.19 9.58 -16.06
C ARG A 41 8.50 8.97 -14.87
N ILE A 42 9.15 9.03 -13.73
CA ILE A 42 8.63 8.56 -12.45
C ILE A 42 8.70 9.72 -11.46
N PHE A 43 7.57 10.04 -10.85
CA PHE A 43 7.47 11.15 -9.89
C PHE A 43 6.23 10.97 -9.02
N TYR A 44 6.23 11.64 -7.87
CA TYR A 44 5.01 11.76 -7.07
C TYR A 44 4.20 12.94 -7.61
N SER A 45 2.90 12.76 -7.77
CA SER A 45 2.00 13.80 -8.24
C SER A 45 0.72 13.81 -7.42
N GLU A 46 0.25 14.99 -7.03
CA GLU A 46 -0.97 15.16 -6.26
C GLU A 46 -1.64 16.46 -6.69
N ARG A 47 -2.94 16.40 -6.97
CA ARG A 47 -3.73 17.57 -7.37
C ARG A 47 -3.13 18.35 -8.54
N GLY A 48 -2.55 17.63 -9.49
CA GLY A 48 -1.92 18.23 -10.67
C GLY A 48 -0.54 18.83 -10.43
N LEU A 49 0.03 18.66 -9.24
CA LEU A 49 1.36 19.14 -8.90
C LEU A 49 2.34 17.98 -8.87
N ASP A 50 3.30 18.01 -9.78
CA ASP A 50 4.33 16.99 -9.87
C ASP A 50 5.56 17.37 -9.04
N ASP A 51 6.06 16.43 -8.26
CA ASP A 51 7.34 16.59 -7.59
C ASP A 51 8.49 16.37 -8.59
N LYS A 52 9.71 16.63 -8.15
CA LYS A 52 10.90 16.35 -8.96
C LYS A 52 10.90 14.89 -9.40
N PRO A 53 11.26 14.61 -10.67
CA PRO A 53 11.35 13.24 -11.12
C PRO A 53 12.34 12.41 -10.31
N LEU A 54 11.91 11.22 -9.94
CA LEU A 54 12.78 10.22 -9.32
C LEU A 54 13.59 9.50 -10.39
N TYR A 55 13.08 9.45 -11.61
CA TYR A 55 13.68 8.77 -12.73
C TYR A 55 13.19 9.40 -14.03
N GLU A 56 14.09 9.52 -15.02
CA GLU A 56 13.77 9.85 -16.39
C GLU A 56 14.62 8.99 -17.32
N GLY A 57 14.02 8.41 -18.35
CA GLY A 57 14.76 7.57 -19.29
C GLY A 57 13.96 7.24 -20.52
N GLU A 58 14.63 6.74 -21.55
CA GLU A 58 14.03 6.46 -22.84
C GLU A 58 13.48 5.03 -22.94
N ARG A 59 13.94 4.12 -22.09
CA ARG A 59 13.62 2.70 -22.18
C ARG A 59 12.54 2.29 -21.19
N GLU A 60 11.48 1.72 -21.72
CA GLU A 60 10.37 1.21 -20.92
C GLU A 60 10.81 0.19 -19.88
N ALA A 61 11.64 -0.78 -20.29
CA ALA A 61 12.08 -1.85 -19.40
C ALA A 61 12.87 -1.31 -18.20
N ASP A 62 13.71 -0.31 -18.41
CA ASP A 62 14.50 0.29 -17.35
C ASP A 62 13.62 1.10 -16.39
N ALA A 63 12.64 1.81 -16.93
CA ALA A 63 11.69 2.58 -16.13
C ALA A 63 10.83 1.65 -15.27
N CYS A 64 10.34 0.56 -15.85
CA CYS A 64 9.55 -0.42 -15.11
C CYS A 64 10.37 -1.09 -14.00
N ALA A 65 11.63 -1.43 -14.28
CA ALA A 65 12.52 -2.02 -13.28
C ALA A 65 12.77 -1.06 -12.12
N PHE A 66 13.02 0.22 -12.42
CA PHE A 66 13.21 1.24 -11.39
C PHE A 66 11.94 1.40 -10.54
N PHE A 67 10.78 1.49 -11.21
CA PHE A 67 9.50 1.69 -10.51
C PHE A 67 9.19 0.51 -9.59
N PHE A 68 9.39 -0.71 -10.07
CA PHE A 68 9.18 -1.92 -9.28
C PHE A 68 10.07 -1.93 -8.04
N GLU A 69 11.37 -1.68 -8.22
CA GLU A 69 12.30 -1.63 -7.10
C GLU A 69 11.94 -0.54 -6.11
N PHE A 70 11.62 0.65 -6.60
CA PHE A 70 11.23 1.78 -5.75
C PHE A 70 9.99 1.45 -4.92
N MET A 71 8.92 0.96 -5.57
CA MET A 71 7.67 0.67 -4.88
C MET A 71 7.79 -0.48 -3.89
N THR A 72 8.64 -1.47 -4.17
CA THR A 72 8.80 -2.63 -3.29
C THR A 72 9.82 -2.42 -2.19
N GLN A 73 10.87 -1.61 -2.42
CA GLN A 73 11.98 -1.45 -1.48
C GLN A 73 11.95 -0.14 -0.69
N ARG A 74 11.36 0.92 -1.25
CA ARG A 74 11.39 2.24 -0.64
C ARG A 74 10.05 2.67 -0.04
N ILE A 75 8.96 2.05 -0.43
CA ILE A 75 7.61 2.41 0.03
C ILE A 75 7.08 1.31 0.93
N LEU A 76 6.60 1.71 2.12
CA LEU A 76 5.99 0.80 3.06
C LEU A 76 4.50 0.63 2.72
N HIS A 77 4.07 -0.61 2.50
CA HIS A 77 2.68 -0.92 2.19
C HIS A 77 2.00 -1.52 3.41
N LYS A 78 1.19 -0.70 4.08
CA LYS A 78 0.39 -1.14 5.23
C LYS A 78 -0.97 -1.59 4.76
N HIS A 79 -1.46 -2.69 5.32
CA HIS A 79 -2.77 -3.24 5.00
C HIS A 79 -3.62 -3.35 6.26
N LEU A 80 -4.83 -2.80 6.19
CA LEU A 80 -5.77 -2.86 7.30
C LEU A 80 -6.33 -4.28 7.42
N VAL A 81 -6.10 -4.92 8.55
CA VAL A 81 -6.59 -6.28 8.80
C VAL A 81 -7.62 -6.33 9.93
N GLY A 82 -7.71 -5.30 10.75
CA GLY A 82 -8.70 -5.20 11.81
C GLY A 82 -9.20 -3.78 12.00
N TYR A 83 -10.50 -3.63 12.23
CA TYR A 83 -11.15 -2.34 12.50
C TYR A 83 -12.20 -2.57 13.57
N PHE A 84 -11.93 -2.09 14.78
CA PHE A 84 -12.71 -2.48 15.97
C PHE A 84 -13.22 -1.30 16.78
N ILE A 85 -14.39 -1.50 17.39
CA ILE A 85 -14.92 -0.63 18.43
C ILE A 85 -14.23 -0.96 19.76
N SER A 86 -13.94 -2.24 19.99
CA SER A 86 -13.33 -2.74 21.23
C SER A 86 -11.81 -2.84 21.11
N GLU A 87 -11.10 -2.19 22.03
CA GLU A 87 -9.65 -2.31 22.12
C GLU A 87 -9.21 -3.75 22.42
N GLU A 88 -9.98 -4.45 23.25
CA GLU A 88 -9.68 -5.85 23.59
C GLU A 88 -9.67 -6.74 22.34
N ASN A 89 -10.62 -6.50 21.42
CA ASN A 89 -10.69 -7.25 20.17
C ASN A 89 -9.50 -6.94 19.27
N ALA A 90 -9.05 -5.69 19.23
CA ALA A 90 -7.85 -5.31 18.49
C ALA A 90 -6.60 -5.98 19.05
N GLU A 91 -6.45 -5.99 20.37
CA GLU A 91 -5.32 -6.65 21.03
C GLU A 91 -5.34 -8.16 20.81
N ALA A 92 -6.52 -8.76 20.84
CA ALA A 92 -6.67 -10.20 20.61
C ALA A 92 -6.25 -10.57 19.19
N LEU A 93 -6.63 -9.78 18.20
CA LEU A 93 -6.22 -10.01 16.82
C LEU A 93 -4.71 -9.86 16.66
N ALA A 94 -4.14 -8.80 17.20
CA ALA A 94 -2.69 -8.57 17.12
C ALA A 94 -1.92 -9.73 17.75
N LYS A 95 -2.36 -10.19 18.91
CA LYS A 95 -1.72 -11.32 19.60
C LYS A 95 -1.82 -12.61 18.78
N GLN A 96 -3.00 -12.87 18.20
CA GLN A 96 -3.19 -14.04 17.35
C GLN A 96 -2.24 -14.03 16.17
N LEU A 97 -2.11 -12.89 15.49
CA LEU A 97 -1.23 -12.76 14.32
C LEU A 97 0.23 -12.88 14.70
N GLU A 98 0.64 -12.32 15.83
CA GLU A 98 2.00 -12.43 16.32
C GLU A 98 2.37 -13.88 16.64
N GLN A 99 1.42 -14.66 17.13
CA GLN A 99 1.61 -16.11 17.36
C GLN A 99 1.85 -16.87 16.07
N HIS A 100 1.41 -16.32 14.93
CA HIS A 100 1.66 -16.87 13.60
C HIS A 100 2.87 -16.24 12.92
N GLY A 101 3.68 -15.49 13.65
CA GLY A 101 4.88 -14.86 13.11
C GLY A 101 4.64 -13.60 12.29
N VAL A 102 3.46 -12.99 12.42
CA VAL A 102 3.12 -11.77 11.68
C VAL A 102 3.21 -10.56 12.61
N ALA A 103 4.08 -9.61 12.29
CA ALA A 103 4.18 -8.36 13.03
C ALA A 103 2.98 -7.47 12.72
N THR A 104 2.46 -6.81 13.76
CA THR A 104 1.28 -5.94 13.64
C THR A 104 1.61 -4.51 14.07
N HIS A 105 0.81 -3.57 13.55
CA HIS A 105 0.90 -2.16 13.90
C HIS A 105 -0.48 -1.66 14.24
N ARG A 106 -0.60 -0.95 15.38
CA ARG A 106 -1.82 -0.31 15.80
C ARG A 106 -1.84 1.14 15.36
N ASN A 107 -3.02 1.60 14.93
CA ASN A 107 -3.26 3.01 14.64
C ASN A 107 -4.69 3.35 15.03
N ASP A 108 -4.85 3.85 16.25
CA ASP A 108 -6.18 4.20 16.78
C ASP A 108 -6.60 5.56 16.26
N ILE A 109 -7.89 5.73 15.98
CA ILE A 109 -8.41 6.99 15.42
C ILE A 109 -9.61 7.49 16.22
N PRO A 110 -9.77 8.82 16.37
CA PRO A 110 -10.92 9.41 17.02
C PRO A 110 -12.10 9.49 16.03
N TYR A 111 -12.89 8.43 15.97
CA TYR A 111 -14.01 8.32 15.04
C TYR A 111 -15.07 9.41 15.28
N ARG A 112 -15.50 9.58 16.55
CA ARG A 112 -16.38 10.66 16.98
C ARG A 112 -15.77 11.34 18.20
N GLY A 113 -14.48 11.75 18.08
CA GLY A 113 -13.68 12.17 19.19
C GLY A 113 -13.07 10.96 19.90
N TRP A 114 -12.22 11.23 20.92
CA TRP A 114 -11.56 10.16 21.66
C TRP A 114 -12.48 9.47 22.68
N GLU A 115 -13.72 9.93 22.84
CA GLU A 115 -14.73 9.22 23.61
C GLU A 115 -15.32 8.04 22.83
N ASP A 116 -15.15 8.03 21.49
CA ASP A 116 -15.65 6.96 20.64
C ASP A 116 -14.59 6.62 19.58
N PRO A 117 -13.45 6.05 20.00
CA PRO A 117 -12.35 5.74 19.08
C PRO A 117 -12.62 4.48 18.28
N ARG A 118 -11.81 4.31 17.22
CA ARG A 118 -11.72 3.04 16.51
C ARG A 118 -10.28 2.55 16.58
N PHE A 119 -10.16 1.25 16.77
CA PHE A 119 -8.87 0.58 16.97
C PHE A 119 -8.54 -0.19 15.70
N ARG A 120 -7.49 0.24 15.02
CA ARG A 120 -7.12 -0.34 13.74
C ARG A 120 -5.85 -1.16 13.88
N VAL A 121 -5.84 -2.34 13.23
CA VAL A 121 -4.69 -3.23 13.20
C VAL A 121 -4.22 -3.36 11.75
N PHE A 122 -2.93 -3.15 11.54
CA PHE A 122 -2.30 -3.23 10.22
C PHE A 122 -1.19 -4.28 10.22
N VAL A 123 -0.96 -4.84 9.04
CA VAL A 123 0.23 -5.63 8.74
C VAL A 123 0.92 -5.01 7.53
N THR A 124 2.15 -5.40 7.23
CA THR A 124 2.90 -4.80 6.12
C THR A 124 3.25 -5.81 5.04
N GLY A 125 3.24 -5.34 3.80
CA GLY A 125 3.69 -6.11 2.65
C GLY A 125 2.96 -7.44 2.50
N LYS A 126 3.69 -8.46 2.12
CA LYS A 126 3.15 -9.79 1.82
C LYS A 126 2.53 -10.50 3.01
N ASP A 127 2.76 -10.02 4.22
CA ASP A 127 2.11 -10.60 5.40
C ASP A 127 0.59 -10.56 5.29
N VAL A 128 0.04 -9.62 4.52
CA VAL A 128 -1.42 -9.57 4.29
C VAL A 128 -1.94 -10.85 3.64
N PHE A 129 -1.13 -11.50 2.81
CA PHE A 129 -1.53 -12.77 2.18
C PHE A 129 -1.66 -13.88 3.21
N LYS A 130 -0.75 -13.93 4.19
CA LYS A 130 -0.82 -14.89 5.30
C LYS A 130 -2.07 -14.66 6.13
N VAL A 131 -2.36 -13.41 6.45
CA VAL A 131 -3.52 -13.05 7.25
C VAL A 131 -4.81 -13.41 6.53
N ARG A 132 -4.87 -13.12 5.23
CA ARG A 132 -6.05 -13.48 4.42
C ARG A 132 -6.26 -14.99 4.36
N ALA A 133 -5.18 -15.76 4.27
CA ALA A 133 -5.26 -17.22 4.29
C ALA A 133 -5.76 -17.75 5.64
N LEU A 134 -5.38 -17.11 6.74
CA LEU A 134 -5.78 -17.52 8.10
C LEU A 134 -7.21 -17.10 8.44
N LEU A 135 -7.62 -15.91 8.07
CA LEU A 135 -8.82 -15.26 8.58
C LEU A 135 -9.91 -15.02 7.53
N GLY A 136 -9.58 -15.13 6.25
CA GLY A 136 -10.50 -14.88 5.16
C GLY A 136 -10.65 -13.39 4.86
N LYS A 137 -11.90 -12.93 4.70
CA LYS A 137 -12.17 -11.56 4.28
C LYS A 137 -11.69 -10.53 5.31
N LEU A 138 -10.97 -9.53 4.86
CA LEU A 138 -10.42 -8.45 5.69
C LEU A 138 -11.05 -7.11 5.34
N PRO A 139 -11.09 -6.16 6.26
CA PRO A 139 -10.65 -6.27 7.66
C PRO A 139 -11.66 -7.02 8.53
N ILE A 140 -11.17 -7.62 9.62
CA ILE A 140 -12.03 -8.19 10.64
C ILE A 140 -12.67 -7.04 11.43
N ARG A 141 -13.93 -7.15 11.73
CA ARG A 141 -14.71 -6.11 12.41
C ARG A 141 -15.51 -6.71 13.55
N ASP A 142 -15.85 -5.89 14.53
CA ASP A 142 -16.72 -6.29 15.65
C ASP A 142 -18.06 -5.55 15.64
N HIS A 143 -18.41 -5.05 14.47
CA HIS A 143 -19.68 -4.31 14.32
C HIS A 143 -20.31 -4.50 12.94
#